data_c3e71e20cd03b5d9b71725a2b0397b3c
#
_entry.id   c3e71e20cd03b5d9b71725a2b0397b3c
#
_cell.length_a   1.000
_cell.length_b   1.000
_cell.length_c   1.000
_cell.angle_alpha   90.00
_cell.angle_beta   90.00
_cell.angle_gamma   90.00
#
_symmetry.space_group_name_H-M   'P 1'
#
loop_
_entity.id
_entity.type
_entity.pdbx_description
1 polymer ?
#
loop_
_entity_poly.entity_id
_entity_poly.type
_entity_poly.pdbx_seq_one_letter_code
_entity_poly.pdbx_strand_id
1 'polypeptide(L)'
;MKVFVLGLDGATWDILSPLAEAGELPNLSRLAREGVSGTLRSVFPPLSPVAWTGVMTGKNSGRHGVFEFLEYKHDPLRPHVNSSRSIRSELVWETAARYGKSSVAGAVPMSYPPRKVPGVSFLGDFLAPADAPDFASDPQLLRDLETALGAPYEPWNTAVHDGGNEAGALDSLTRWLEQHLRAVEWLMKNRPWDLFVYDLMATDRIQHELWHAWDPTHRAAQGRDLSAVRAGFIDFWKRLDAGVGRIADGLPADTSLILMSDHGFGPIEWYVNFNVWLLERGYVALQDSLYVKQKHWFWKRGATPEWFYGLMSRFGGATNRVSRFRGKQVTWVDRLADAAFLSRKHVDWSKTRAYAQGNFGQIFLNVEGRQPQGCVKPGEVRELLDQIKSDLDELKHPQTGAPLVERVYERDELYDGPQASLGPDLTVVLSDWRYRTIGLYDFTTNQVISPAFGPTGDHRMEGVFIGHGPGFRAGASLGPDADLLDITPTALHLLGVPVPSDCDGRVLAEVLDPSLVASTGQAASGGSDGSPGDDGGYTPEEQALIEQRLADLGYL
;
A
#
# COMPACT_ATOMS: atom_id res chain seq x y z
N MET A 1 -7.86 -25.10 -17.24
CA MET A 1 -7.85 -24.81 -15.80
C MET A 1 -8.13 -23.32 -15.63
N LYS A 2 -8.85 -22.95 -14.59
CA LYS A 2 -9.13 -21.57 -14.20
C LYS A 2 -8.26 -21.17 -13.02
N VAL A 3 -8.02 -19.87 -12.85
CA VAL A 3 -7.25 -19.35 -11.71
C VAL A 3 -8.05 -18.23 -11.03
N PHE A 4 -8.18 -18.35 -9.72
CA PHE A 4 -8.87 -17.39 -8.87
C PHE A 4 -7.87 -16.82 -7.85
N VAL A 5 -7.52 -15.55 -7.96
CA VAL A 5 -6.65 -14.84 -7.04
C VAL A 5 -7.50 -13.91 -6.19
N LEU A 6 -7.53 -14.14 -4.89
CA LEU A 6 -8.19 -13.29 -3.91
C LEU A 6 -7.15 -12.67 -2.98
N GLY A 7 -7.00 -11.36 -3.08
CA GLY A 7 -6.21 -10.57 -2.16
C GLY A 7 -6.94 -10.41 -0.83
N LEU A 8 -6.23 -10.66 0.23
CA LEU A 8 -6.59 -10.33 1.61
C LEU A 8 -5.61 -9.24 2.05
N ASP A 9 -5.85 -8.00 1.58
CA ASP A 9 -4.90 -6.89 1.69
C ASP A 9 -4.34 -6.79 3.12
N GLY A 10 -3.02 -6.78 3.25
CA GLY A 10 -2.34 -6.71 4.54
C GLY A 10 -2.54 -7.88 5.50
N ALA A 11 -3.19 -8.98 5.10
CA ALA A 11 -3.36 -10.12 6.01
C ALA A 11 -2.01 -10.68 6.48
N THR A 12 -1.94 -11.07 7.75
CA THR A 12 -0.71 -11.53 8.39
C THR A 12 -0.91 -12.80 9.20
N TRP A 13 0.11 -13.65 9.22
CA TRP A 13 0.12 -14.84 10.07
C TRP A 13 0.08 -14.50 11.57
N ASP A 14 0.47 -13.28 11.97
CA ASP A 14 0.38 -12.81 13.37
C ASP A 14 -1.06 -12.70 13.88
N ILE A 15 -2.04 -12.63 12.98
CA ILE A 15 -3.46 -12.70 13.31
C ILE A 15 -4.04 -14.06 12.94
N LEU A 16 -3.75 -14.55 11.71
CA LEU A 16 -4.40 -15.76 11.21
C LEU A 16 -3.98 -17.02 11.98
N SER A 17 -2.69 -17.17 12.36
CA SER A 17 -2.24 -18.35 13.08
C SER A 17 -2.88 -18.50 14.46
N PRO A 18 -2.87 -17.48 15.35
CA PRO A 18 -3.53 -17.60 16.66
C PRO A 18 -5.03 -17.86 16.56
N LEU A 19 -5.72 -17.25 15.57
CA LEU A 19 -7.15 -17.48 15.37
C LEU A 19 -7.44 -18.88 14.80
N ALA A 20 -6.61 -19.40 13.92
CA ALA A 20 -6.70 -20.76 13.38
C ALA A 20 -6.46 -21.81 14.50
N GLU A 21 -5.45 -21.60 15.34
CA GLU A 21 -5.16 -22.45 16.51
C GLU A 21 -6.30 -22.45 17.53
N ALA A 22 -6.99 -21.32 17.68
CA ALA A 22 -8.18 -21.21 18.52
C ALA A 22 -9.44 -21.83 17.88
N GLY A 23 -9.35 -22.30 16.62
CA GLY A 23 -10.49 -22.87 15.88
C GLY A 23 -11.48 -21.84 15.34
N GLU A 24 -11.12 -20.57 15.33
CA GLU A 24 -11.99 -19.46 14.90
C GLU A 24 -12.02 -19.29 13.36
N LEU A 25 -11.05 -19.87 12.61
CA LEU A 25 -10.91 -19.79 11.16
C LEU A 25 -10.92 -21.19 10.49
N PRO A 26 -12.03 -21.94 10.56
CA PRO A 26 -12.08 -23.31 10.08
C PRO A 26 -11.87 -23.46 8.57
N ASN A 27 -12.31 -22.48 7.75
CA ASN A 27 -12.21 -22.55 6.30
C ASN A 27 -10.78 -22.26 5.82
N LEU A 28 -10.16 -21.19 6.29
CA LEU A 28 -8.76 -20.89 5.99
C LEU A 28 -7.83 -22.01 6.48
N SER A 29 -8.09 -22.57 7.67
CA SER A 29 -7.37 -23.72 8.20
C SER A 29 -7.54 -24.97 7.31
N ARG A 30 -8.74 -25.22 6.78
CA ARG A 30 -9.00 -26.30 5.84
C ARG A 30 -8.23 -26.11 4.54
N LEU A 31 -8.35 -24.92 3.93
CA LEU A 31 -7.69 -24.59 2.66
C LEU A 31 -6.17 -24.70 2.76
N ALA A 32 -5.57 -24.18 3.87
CA ALA A 32 -4.14 -24.30 4.13
C ALA A 32 -3.68 -25.75 4.30
N ARG A 33 -4.44 -26.58 5.03
CA ARG A 33 -4.12 -27.98 5.29
C ARG A 33 -4.30 -28.87 4.03
N GLU A 34 -5.34 -28.63 3.25
CA GLU A 34 -5.67 -29.41 2.05
C GLU A 34 -4.91 -28.94 0.81
N GLY A 35 -4.31 -27.75 0.88
CA GLY A 35 -3.51 -27.15 -0.16
C GLY A 35 -2.07 -26.92 0.24
N VAL A 36 -1.59 -25.72 -0.02
CA VAL A 36 -0.25 -25.20 0.32
C VAL A 36 -0.41 -23.91 1.09
N SER A 37 0.40 -23.68 2.10
CA SER A 37 0.46 -22.38 2.78
C SER A 37 1.88 -21.98 3.13
N GLY A 38 2.10 -20.68 3.32
CA GLY A 38 3.40 -20.16 3.73
C GLY A 38 3.44 -18.64 3.75
N THR A 39 4.61 -18.13 4.07
CA THR A 39 4.89 -16.69 4.04
C THR A 39 5.22 -16.25 2.63
N LEU A 40 4.50 -15.23 2.13
CA LEU A 40 4.79 -14.57 0.87
C LEU A 40 5.49 -13.25 1.18
N ARG A 41 6.71 -13.09 0.70
CA ARG A 41 7.46 -11.86 0.92
C ARG A 41 6.94 -10.76 0.00
N SER A 42 6.65 -9.59 0.58
CA SER A 42 6.26 -8.40 -0.19
C SER A 42 7.44 -7.80 -0.96
N VAL A 43 7.13 -6.93 -1.90
CA VAL A 43 8.10 -6.02 -2.53
C VAL A 43 8.52 -4.92 -1.56
N PHE A 44 9.66 -4.28 -1.82
CA PHE A 44 10.07 -3.16 -0.99
C PHE A 44 9.96 -1.83 -1.76
N PRO A 45 9.31 -0.81 -1.18
CA PRO A 45 8.59 -0.80 0.10
C PRO A 45 7.29 -1.61 0.03
N PRO A 46 6.83 -2.20 1.17
CA PRO A 46 5.59 -2.98 1.23
C PRO A 46 4.37 -2.05 1.24
N LEU A 47 4.13 -1.40 0.13
CA LEU A 47 3.05 -0.43 -0.10
C LEU A 47 2.09 -0.96 -1.14
N SER A 48 0.78 -0.89 -0.88
CA SER A 48 -0.25 -1.41 -1.78
C SER A 48 -0.08 -0.95 -3.25
N PRO A 49 0.25 0.32 -3.59
CA PRO A 49 0.42 0.71 -4.99
C PRO A 49 1.61 0.01 -5.66
N VAL A 50 2.70 -0.22 -4.92
CA VAL A 50 3.90 -0.91 -5.40
C VAL A 50 3.65 -2.42 -5.47
N ALA A 51 3.09 -2.96 -4.39
CA ALA A 51 2.82 -4.38 -4.21
C ALA A 51 1.80 -4.90 -5.25
N TRP A 52 0.65 -4.25 -5.36
CA TRP A 52 -0.38 -4.65 -6.33
C TRP A 52 0.06 -4.44 -7.77
N THR A 53 0.84 -3.37 -8.06
CA THR A 53 1.43 -3.23 -9.40
C THR A 53 2.42 -4.37 -9.68
N GLY A 54 3.21 -4.78 -8.68
CA GLY A 54 4.07 -5.95 -8.75
C GLY A 54 3.28 -7.25 -9.02
N VAL A 55 2.18 -7.48 -8.27
CA VAL A 55 1.25 -8.61 -8.50
C VAL A 55 0.68 -8.60 -9.91
N MET A 56 0.18 -7.45 -10.37
CA MET A 56 -0.44 -7.35 -11.69
C MET A 56 0.52 -7.56 -12.86
N THR A 57 1.81 -7.32 -12.67
CA THR A 57 2.81 -7.33 -13.76
C THR A 57 3.84 -8.45 -13.64
N GLY A 58 4.06 -9.01 -12.44
CA GLY A 58 5.16 -9.91 -12.14
C GLY A 58 6.54 -9.23 -12.18
N LYS A 59 6.60 -7.90 -12.01
CA LYS A 59 7.81 -7.09 -12.21
C LYS A 59 8.04 -6.13 -11.05
N ASN A 60 9.31 -5.73 -10.85
CA ASN A 60 9.68 -4.75 -9.85
C ASN A 60 9.40 -3.29 -10.33
N SER A 61 9.47 -2.33 -9.39
CA SER A 61 9.20 -0.91 -9.65
C SER A 61 10.10 -0.32 -10.72
N GLY A 62 11.34 -0.79 -10.85
CA GLY A 62 12.25 -0.32 -11.90
C GLY A 62 11.78 -0.66 -13.32
N ARG A 63 10.87 -1.63 -13.48
CA ARG A 63 10.26 -1.99 -14.75
C ARG A 63 8.87 -1.40 -14.90
N HIS A 64 8.01 -1.47 -13.88
CA HIS A 64 6.63 -0.97 -14.01
C HIS A 64 6.46 0.51 -13.70
N GLY A 65 7.43 1.18 -13.05
CA GLY A 65 7.47 2.63 -12.90
C GLY A 65 6.69 3.21 -11.71
N VAL A 66 6.06 2.39 -10.88
CA VAL A 66 5.30 2.84 -9.69
C VAL A 66 6.13 2.60 -8.43
N PHE A 67 6.35 3.65 -7.64
CA PHE A 67 7.16 3.62 -6.41
C PHE A 67 6.40 4.08 -5.18
N GLU A 68 5.23 4.69 -5.36
CA GLU A 68 4.37 5.24 -4.32
C GLU A 68 2.99 5.58 -4.93
N PHE A 69 2.00 5.98 -4.11
CA PHE A 69 0.76 6.59 -4.62
C PHE A 69 1.00 7.90 -5.36
N LEU A 70 1.99 8.66 -4.92
CA LEU A 70 2.37 9.92 -5.53
C LEU A 70 3.74 9.83 -6.21
N GLU A 71 3.85 10.37 -7.41
CA GLU A 71 5.10 10.57 -8.10
C GLU A 71 5.63 11.97 -7.79
N TYR A 72 6.81 12.07 -7.21
CA TYR A 72 7.42 13.31 -6.70
C TYR A 72 8.66 13.74 -7.46
N LYS A 73 9.20 12.88 -8.30
CA LYS A 73 10.52 13.10 -8.88
C LYS A 73 10.58 14.34 -9.75
N HIS A 74 9.52 14.59 -10.52
CA HIS A 74 9.52 15.69 -11.46
C HIS A 74 9.33 17.04 -10.78
N ASP A 75 8.47 17.13 -9.76
CA ASP A 75 8.30 18.32 -8.94
C ASP A 75 7.88 17.93 -7.52
N PRO A 76 8.81 18.01 -6.54
CA PRO A 76 8.49 17.69 -5.16
C PRO A 76 7.43 18.59 -4.53
N LEU A 77 7.12 19.74 -5.12
CA LEU A 77 6.07 20.66 -4.64
C LEU A 77 4.71 20.37 -5.26
N ARG A 78 4.67 19.62 -6.36
CA ARG A 78 3.46 19.28 -7.10
C ARG A 78 3.49 17.80 -7.49
N PRO A 79 3.31 16.91 -6.49
CA PRO A 79 3.28 15.49 -6.78
C PRO A 79 2.13 15.17 -7.72
N HIS A 80 2.29 14.11 -8.49
CA HIS A 80 1.27 13.59 -9.37
C HIS A 80 0.72 12.27 -8.80
N VAL A 81 -0.60 12.10 -8.79
CA VAL A 81 -1.22 10.85 -8.34
C VAL A 81 -1.00 9.77 -9.38
N ASN A 82 -0.38 8.68 -8.99
CA ASN A 82 -0.21 7.51 -9.83
C ASN A 82 -1.56 6.81 -10.09
N SER A 83 -1.69 6.25 -11.27
CA SER A 83 -2.88 5.49 -11.71
C SER A 83 -2.45 4.29 -12.55
N SER A 84 -3.40 3.52 -13.08
CA SER A 84 -3.09 2.43 -14.02
C SER A 84 -2.29 2.91 -15.24
N ARG A 85 -2.46 4.18 -15.63
CA ARG A 85 -1.72 4.80 -16.75
C ARG A 85 -0.25 5.08 -16.42
N SER A 86 0.10 5.16 -15.15
CA SER A 86 1.50 5.27 -14.70
C SER A 86 2.26 3.95 -14.86
N ILE A 87 1.56 2.83 -14.96
CA ILE A 87 2.17 1.50 -15.05
C ILE A 87 2.74 1.28 -16.45
N ARG A 88 4.04 1.13 -16.55
CA ARG A 88 4.81 0.96 -17.81
C ARG A 88 5.00 -0.50 -18.21
N SER A 89 4.13 -1.37 -17.80
CA SER A 89 4.18 -2.80 -18.07
C SER A 89 2.79 -3.35 -18.41
N GLU A 90 2.76 -4.47 -19.11
CA GLU A 90 1.52 -5.20 -19.40
C GLU A 90 0.99 -5.84 -18.12
N LEU A 91 -0.33 -5.84 -17.95
CA LEU A 91 -1.01 -6.42 -16.80
C LEU A 91 -1.35 -7.88 -17.05
N VAL A 92 -1.43 -8.69 -16.01
CA VAL A 92 -1.68 -10.14 -16.10
C VAL A 92 -2.94 -10.49 -16.89
N TRP A 93 -4.01 -9.71 -16.77
CA TRP A 93 -5.24 -9.93 -17.55
C TRP A 93 -5.12 -9.47 -19.01
N GLU A 94 -4.23 -8.52 -19.32
CA GLU A 94 -3.90 -8.16 -20.72
C GLU A 94 -3.14 -9.31 -21.38
N THR A 95 -2.15 -9.85 -20.66
CA THR A 95 -1.42 -11.05 -21.11
C THR A 95 -2.38 -12.22 -21.30
N ALA A 96 -3.26 -12.51 -20.35
CA ALA A 96 -4.26 -13.58 -20.45
C ALA A 96 -5.18 -13.39 -21.67
N ALA A 97 -5.66 -12.17 -21.91
CA ALA A 97 -6.54 -11.84 -23.03
C ALA A 97 -5.88 -12.08 -24.40
N ARG A 98 -4.56 -11.83 -24.56
CA ARG A 98 -3.82 -12.16 -25.79
C ARG A 98 -3.86 -13.66 -26.14
N TYR A 99 -4.05 -14.51 -25.13
CA TYR A 99 -4.20 -15.95 -25.31
C TYR A 99 -5.66 -16.41 -25.26
N GLY A 100 -6.60 -15.49 -25.48
CA GLY A 100 -8.04 -15.80 -25.58
C GLY A 100 -8.70 -16.14 -24.23
N LYS A 101 -8.08 -15.79 -23.10
CA LYS A 101 -8.65 -15.98 -21.76
C LYS A 101 -9.49 -14.78 -21.37
N SER A 102 -10.65 -15.04 -20.78
CA SER A 102 -11.48 -14.02 -20.16
C SER A 102 -11.04 -13.76 -18.73
N SER A 103 -11.22 -12.51 -18.25
CA SER A 103 -10.81 -12.15 -16.90
C SER A 103 -11.85 -11.30 -16.18
N VAL A 104 -11.85 -11.40 -14.84
CA VAL A 104 -12.46 -10.43 -13.94
C VAL A 104 -11.34 -9.76 -13.15
N ALA A 105 -11.31 -8.43 -13.14
CA ALA A 105 -10.42 -7.62 -12.31
C ALA A 105 -11.28 -6.66 -11.48
N GLY A 106 -11.41 -6.91 -10.19
CA GLY A 106 -12.27 -6.13 -9.30
C GLY A 106 -11.55 -5.59 -8.08
N ALA A 107 -11.76 -4.33 -7.79
CA ALA A 107 -11.23 -3.61 -6.62
C ALA A 107 -9.69 -3.70 -6.44
N VAL A 108 -8.94 -4.06 -7.49
CA VAL A 108 -7.48 -4.20 -7.42
C VAL A 108 -6.83 -2.83 -7.38
N PRO A 109 -6.06 -2.48 -6.34
CA PRO A 109 -5.38 -1.19 -6.23
C PRO A 109 -4.53 -0.87 -7.47
N MET A 110 -4.53 0.40 -7.89
CA MET A 110 -3.81 0.87 -9.07
C MET A 110 -4.35 0.37 -10.42
N SER A 111 -5.51 -0.29 -10.45
CA SER A 111 -6.11 -0.77 -11.71
C SER A 111 -6.99 0.28 -12.41
N TYR A 112 -7.38 1.35 -11.73
CA TYR A 112 -8.17 2.45 -12.30
C TYR A 112 -7.26 3.57 -12.89
N PRO A 113 -7.65 4.25 -14.01
CA PRO A 113 -8.77 3.91 -14.90
C PRO A 113 -8.52 2.62 -15.68
N PRO A 114 -9.60 1.87 -16.05
CA PRO A 114 -9.43 0.57 -16.70
C PRO A 114 -8.76 0.72 -18.07
N ARG A 115 -7.79 -0.13 -18.34
CA ARG A 115 -7.29 -0.33 -19.69
C ARG A 115 -8.32 -1.18 -20.44
N LYS A 116 -8.84 -0.67 -21.57
CA LYS A 116 -9.91 -1.32 -22.32
C LYS A 116 -9.39 -2.56 -23.06
N VAL A 117 -9.58 -3.71 -22.45
CA VAL A 117 -9.14 -5.01 -22.99
C VAL A 117 -10.36 -5.88 -23.25
N PRO A 118 -10.55 -6.40 -24.48
CA PRO A 118 -11.65 -7.32 -24.75
C PRO A 118 -11.59 -8.57 -23.86
N GLY A 119 -12.74 -8.98 -23.33
CA GLY A 119 -12.84 -10.16 -22.46
C GLY A 119 -12.49 -9.90 -20.99
N VAL A 120 -12.18 -8.66 -20.60
CA VAL A 120 -11.97 -8.29 -19.20
C VAL A 120 -13.20 -7.58 -18.64
N SER A 121 -13.81 -8.16 -17.62
CA SER A 121 -14.81 -7.49 -16.77
C SER A 121 -14.09 -6.75 -15.65
N PHE A 122 -14.20 -5.43 -15.64
CA PHE A 122 -13.51 -4.56 -14.68
C PHE A 122 -14.49 -3.93 -13.69
N LEU A 123 -14.08 -3.81 -12.42
CA LEU A 123 -14.76 -3.06 -11.37
C LEU A 123 -13.70 -2.21 -10.64
N GLY A 124 -13.92 -0.90 -10.55
CA GLY A 124 -12.96 0.06 -10.01
C GLY A 124 -12.54 -0.20 -8.58
N ASP A 125 -11.33 0.24 -8.28
CA ASP A 125 -10.71 0.21 -6.96
C ASP A 125 -11.03 1.50 -6.15
N PHE A 126 -10.42 1.62 -4.99
CA PHE A 126 -10.61 2.78 -4.10
C PHE A 126 -10.02 4.09 -4.64
N LEU A 127 -9.20 4.06 -5.69
CA LEU A 127 -8.69 5.27 -6.36
C LEU A 127 -9.66 5.78 -7.45
N ALA A 128 -10.69 5.00 -7.82
CA ALA A 128 -11.66 5.42 -8.80
C ALA A 128 -12.60 6.50 -8.23
N PRO A 129 -12.88 7.62 -8.95
CA PRO A 129 -13.97 8.52 -8.58
C PRO A 129 -15.31 7.76 -8.54
N ALA A 130 -16.18 8.09 -7.57
CA ALA A 130 -17.43 7.36 -7.35
C ALA A 130 -18.40 7.41 -8.55
N ASP A 131 -18.38 8.54 -9.25
CA ASP A 131 -19.25 8.87 -10.38
C ASP A 131 -18.54 8.74 -11.73
N ALA A 132 -17.36 8.11 -11.74
CA ALA A 132 -16.60 7.92 -12.96
C ALA A 132 -17.38 7.03 -13.96
N PRO A 133 -17.53 7.46 -15.22
CA PRO A 133 -18.31 6.72 -16.22
C PRO A 133 -17.68 5.37 -16.59
N ASP A 134 -16.40 5.19 -16.31
CA ASP A 134 -15.61 3.98 -16.54
C ASP A 134 -15.22 3.27 -15.23
N PHE A 135 -15.96 3.53 -14.13
CA PHE A 135 -15.82 2.81 -12.87
C PHE A 135 -15.97 1.30 -13.04
N ALA A 136 -16.80 0.87 -13.97
CA ALA A 136 -16.91 -0.53 -14.40
C ALA A 136 -16.73 -0.62 -15.93
N SER A 137 -16.24 -1.77 -16.40
CA SER A 137 -16.07 -2.02 -17.85
C SER A 137 -17.36 -1.85 -18.66
N ASP A 138 -18.49 -2.02 -17.99
CA ASP A 138 -19.85 -1.85 -18.51
C ASP A 138 -20.73 -1.23 -17.42
N PRO A 139 -21.37 -0.08 -17.67
CA PRO A 139 -22.31 0.53 -16.71
C PRO A 139 -23.46 -0.40 -16.29
N GLN A 140 -23.83 -1.40 -17.11
CA GLN A 140 -24.83 -2.38 -16.74
C GLN A 140 -24.28 -3.36 -15.68
N LEU A 141 -22.99 -3.70 -15.72
CA LEU A 141 -22.34 -4.52 -14.69
C LEU A 141 -22.54 -3.91 -13.30
N LEU A 142 -22.27 -2.60 -13.15
CA LEU A 142 -22.41 -1.92 -11.86
C LEU A 142 -23.87 -1.93 -11.38
N ARG A 143 -24.83 -1.59 -12.25
CA ARG A 143 -26.27 -1.60 -11.91
C ARG A 143 -26.77 -2.98 -11.49
N ASP A 144 -26.35 -4.03 -12.19
CA ASP A 144 -26.74 -5.40 -11.89
C ASP A 144 -26.16 -5.85 -10.55
N LEU A 145 -24.88 -5.50 -10.30
CA LEU A 145 -24.21 -5.75 -9.02
C LEU A 145 -24.91 -5.04 -7.87
N GLU A 146 -25.17 -3.74 -7.98
CA GLU A 146 -25.87 -2.95 -6.95
C GLU A 146 -27.29 -3.46 -6.68
N THR A 147 -27.98 -3.88 -7.73
CA THR A 147 -29.29 -4.54 -7.59
C THR A 147 -29.18 -5.83 -6.76
N ALA A 148 -28.18 -6.64 -7.02
CA ALA A 148 -27.94 -7.88 -6.26
C ALA A 148 -27.47 -7.62 -4.82
N LEU A 149 -26.71 -6.56 -4.61
CA LEU A 149 -26.29 -6.14 -3.27
C LEU A 149 -27.42 -5.51 -2.46
N GLY A 150 -28.40 -4.92 -3.14
CA GLY A 150 -29.50 -4.14 -2.52
C GLY A 150 -29.05 -2.76 -1.99
N ALA A 151 -27.87 -2.31 -2.40
CA ALA A 151 -27.24 -1.05 -2.00
C ALA A 151 -26.22 -0.59 -3.05
N PRO A 152 -25.87 0.70 -3.12
CA PRO A 152 -24.73 1.16 -3.92
C PRO A 152 -23.46 0.40 -3.55
N TYR A 153 -22.61 0.14 -4.55
CA TYR A 153 -21.31 -0.46 -4.31
C TYR A 153 -20.33 0.60 -3.74
N GLU A 154 -19.71 0.29 -2.62
CA GLU A 154 -18.78 1.18 -1.91
C GLU A 154 -17.33 0.74 -2.18
N PRO A 155 -16.59 1.37 -3.10
CA PRO A 155 -15.21 0.98 -3.42
C PRO A 155 -14.19 1.35 -2.35
N TRP A 156 -14.54 2.22 -1.40
CA TRP A 156 -13.68 2.61 -0.28
C TRP A 156 -14.49 2.83 1.00
N ASN A 157 -13.79 2.80 2.12
CA ASN A 157 -14.37 3.11 3.42
C ASN A 157 -13.42 4.02 4.20
N THR A 158 -13.92 5.17 4.62
CA THR A 158 -13.16 6.19 5.38
C THR A 158 -13.43 6.09 6.88
N ALA A 159 -13.94 4.95 7.37
CA ALA A 159 -14.13 4.74 8.79
C ALA A 159 -12.79 4.75 9.51
N VAL A 160 -12.72 5.54 10.58
CA VAL A 160 -11.53 5.71 11.40
C VAL A 160 -11.91 5.63 12.87
N HIS A 161 -10.99 5.12 13.67
CA HIS A 161 -11.05 5.35 15.09
C HIS A 161 -10.46 6.72 15.41
N ASP A 162 -11.20 7.58 16.04
CA ASP A 162 -10.75 8.91 16.45
C ASP A 162 -10.63 9.05 17.98
N GLY A 163 -10.08 7.99 18.61
CA GLY A 163 -9.82 7.96 20.04
C GLY A 163 -11.05 7.71 20.93
N GLY A 164 -12.08 7.06 20.39
CA GLY A 164 -13.29 6.70 21.16
C GLY A 164 -14.43 6.12 20.31
N ASN A 165 -14.24 6.01 19.00
CA ASN A 165 -15.26 5.47 18.08
C ASN A 165 -14.84 4.15 17.42
N GLU A 166 -14.06 3.33 18.13
CA GLU A 166 -13.61 2.02 17.62
C GLU A 166 -14.79 1.12 17.21
N ALA A 167 -15.86 1.12 18.00
CA ALA A 167 -17.05 0.33 17.68
C ALA A 167 -17.72 0.77 16.37
N GLY A 168 -17.79 2.07 16.11
CA GLY A 168 -18.34 2.59 14.86
C GLY A 168 -17.47 2.28 13.66
N ALA A 169 -16.15 2.40 13.81
CA ALA A 169 -15.20 2.02 12.77
C ALA A 169 -15.29 0.52 12.46
N LEU A 170 -15.30 -0.33 13.48
CA LEU A 170 -15.44 -1.78 13.36
C LEU A 170 -16.73 -2.17 12.63
N ASP A 171 -17.89 -1.60 13.01
CA ASP A 171 -19.17 -1.89 12.38
C ASP A 171 -19.17 -1.46 10.89
N SER A 172 -18.62 -0.30 10.58
CA SER A 172 -18.51 0.19 9.20
C SER A 172 -17.61 -0.70 8.34
N LEU A 173 -16.43 -1.08 8.85
CA LEU A 173 -15.48 -1.94 8.13
C LEU A 173 -16.02 -3.36 7.95
N THR A 174 -16.75 -3.88 8.94
CA THR A 174 -17.38 -5.21 8.84
C THR A 174 -18.46 -5.24 7.76
N ARG A 175 -19.33 -4.22 7.68
CA ARG A 175 -20.33 -4.12 6.60
C ARG A 175 -19.69 -3.99 5.22
N TRP A 176 -18.60 -3.24 5.13
CA TRP A 176 -17.84 -3.08 3.90
C TRP A 176 -17.22 -4.41 3.45
N LEU A 177 -16.61 -5.17 4.36
CA LEU A 177 -16.13 -6.53 4.07
C LEU A 177 -17.25 -7.42 3.52
N GLU A 178 -18.40 -7.45 4.20
CA GLU A 178 -19.53 -8.29 3.79
C GLU A 178 -20.08 -7.89 2.40
N GLN A 179 -20.10 -6.61 2.07
CA GLN A 179 -20.49 -6.13 0.76
C GLN A 179 -19.52 -6.63 -0.32
N HIS A 180 -18.20 -6.53 -0.09
CA HIS A 180 -17.18 -6.99 -1.03
C HIS A 180 -17.19 -8.50 -1.21
N LEU A 181 -17.34 -9.28 -0.15
CA LEU A 181 -17.51 -10.75 -0.25
C LEU A 181 -18.72 -11.12 -1.12
N ARG A 182 -19.86 -10.45 -0.95
CA ARG A 182 -21.05 -10.64 -1.80
C ARG A 182 -20.80 -10.19 -3.25
N ALA A 183 -20.03 -9.13 -3.47
CA ALA A 183 -19.65 -8.68 -4.80
C ALA A 183 -18.79 -9.73 -5.52
N VAL A 184 -17.81 -10.32 -4.84
CA VAL A 184 -16.99 -11.44 -5.35
C VAL A 184 -17.87 -12.64 -5.73
N GLU A 185 -18.76 -13.07 -4.82
CA GLU A 185 -19.68 -14.19 -5.07
C GLU A 185 -20.59 -13.93 -6.29
N TRP A 186 -21.05 -12.69 -6.46
CA TRP A 186 -21.88 -12.31 -7.60
C TRP A 186 -21.09 -12.25 -8.91
N LEU A 187 -19.93 -11.61 -8.92
CA LEU A 187 -19.06 -11.53 -10.11
C LEU A 187 -18.63 -12.91 -10.58
N MET A 188 -18.23 -13.78 -9.66
CA MET A 188 -17.83 -15.16 -9.94
C MET A 188 -18.92 -15.95 -10.69
N LYS A 189 -20.20 -15.72 -10.36
CA LYS A 189 -21.34 -16.43 -10.93
C LYS A 189 -21.88 -15.79 -12.21
N ASN A 190 -21.74 -14.47 -12.37
CA ASN A 190 -22.45 -13.72 -13.40
C ASN A 190 -21.55 -13.16 -14.50
N ARG A 191 -20.23 -13.33 -14.39
CA ARG A 191 -19.27 -12.90 -15.43
C ARG A 191 -18.43 -14.09 -15.91
N PRO A 192 -18.13 -14.15 -17.22
CA PRO A 192 -17.20 -15.16 -17.73
C PRO A 192 -15.79 -14.85 -17.29
N TRP A 193 -15.05 -15.86 -16.81
CA TRP A 193 -13.65 -15.73 -16.44
C TRP A 193 -12.90 -17.05 -16.55
N ASP A 194 -11.65 -16.97 -16.95
CA ASP A 194 -10.60 -17.98 -16.79
C ASP A 194 -9.62 -17.52 -15.69
N LEU A 195 -9.38 -16.19 -15.61
CA LEU A 195 -8.64 -15.52 -14.54
C LEU A 195 -9.58 -14.61 -13.75
N PHE A 196 -9.58 -14.75 -12.44
CA PHE A 196 -10.31 -13.87 -11.53
C PHE A 196 -9.32 -13.25 -10.54
N VAL A 197 -9.24 -11.93 -10.47
CA VAL A 197 -8.40 -11.19 -9.51
C VAL A 197 -9.29 -10.20 -8.78
N TYR A 198 -9.28 -10.25 -7.46
CA TYR A 198 -10.05 -9.32 -6.64
C TYR A 198 -9.30 -9.03 -5.34
N ASP A 199 -9.36 -7.78 -4.87
CA ASP A 199 -8.79 -7.39 -3.59
C ASP A 199 -9.84 -7.08 -2.52
N LEU A 200 -9.61 -7.58 -1.30
CA LEU A 200 -10.39 -7.30 -0.11
C LEU A 200 -9.63 -6.33 0.80
N MET A 201 -9.61 -5.05 0.45
CA MET A 201 -8.91 -4.00 1.21
C MET A 201 -9.44 -3.80 2.65
N ALA A 202 -10.60 -4.34 3.00
CA ALA A 202 -11.15 -4.23 4.35
C ALA A 202 -10.24 -4.87 5.42
N THR A 203 -9.44 -5.86 5.04
CA THR A 203 -8.46 -6.52 5.92
C THR A 203 -7.28 -5.63 6.27
N ASP A 204 -6.81 -4.80 5.33
CA ASP A 204 -5.83 -3.76 5.59
C ASP A 204 -6.39 -2.68 6.54
N ARG A 205 -7.56 -2.15 6.18
CA ARG A 205 -8.16 -1.03 6.91
C ARG A 205 -8.43 -1.34 8.38
N ILE A 206 -8.95 -2.53 8.69
CA ILE A 206 -9.22 -2.89 10.08
C ILE A 206 -7.92 -3.00 10.91
N GLN A 207 -6.83 -3.43 10.30
CA GLN A 207 -5.54 -3.55 10.97
C GLN A 207 -4.90 -2.17 11.20
N HIS A 208 -4.97 -1.25 10.24
CA HIS A 208 -4.55 0.13 10.45
C HIS A 208 -5.28 0.77 11.62
N GLU A 209 -6.60 0.63 11.66
CA GLU A 209 -7.43 1.33 12.63
C GLU A 209 -7.42 0.65 14.01
N LEU A 210 -7.39 -0.67 14.10
CA LEU A 210 -7.71 -1.40 15.32
C LEU A 210 -6.64 -2.42 15.76
N TRP A 211 -5.38 -2.29 15.30
CA TRP A 211 -4.31 -3.18 15.76
C TRP A 211 -4.15 -3.19 17.29
N HIS A 212 -4.30 -2.03 17.92
CA HIS A 212 -4.23 -1.89 19.36
C HIS A 212 -5.31 -2.67 20.14
N ALA A 213 -6.41 -3.05 19.50
CA ALA A 213 -7.41 -3.93 20.11
C ALA A 213 -6.98 -5.40 20.03
N TRP A 214 -6.19 -5.76 19.02
CA TRP A 214 -5.59 -7.09 18.88
C TRP A 214 -4.40 -7.26 19.83
N ASP A 215 -3.47 -6.31 19.85
CA ASP A 215 -2.25 -6.33 20.66
C ASP A 215 -2.43 -5.53 21.97
N PRO A 216 -2.64 -6.21 23.13
CA PRO A 216 -2.83 -5.54 24.41
C PRO A 216 -1.55 -4.84 24.92
N THR A 217 -0.39 -5.14 24.35
CA THR A 217 0.89 -4.48 24.71
C THR A 217 1.07 -3.15 24.00
N HIS A 218 0.31 -2.89 22.95
CA HIS A 218 0.36 -1.65 22.20
C HIS A 218 0.08 -0.43 23.10
N ARG A 219 0.86 0.64 22.90
CA ARG A 219 0.75 1.86 23.71
C ARG A 219 -0.67 2.45 23.75
N ALA A 220 -1.41 2.39 22.64
CA ALA A 220 -2.78 2.89 22.57
C ALA A 220 -3.80 2.02 23.32
N ALA A 221 -3.45 0.80 23.71
CA ALA A 221 -4.29 -0.10 24.49
C ALA A 221 -4.10 0.10 26.00
N GLN A 222 -2.99 0.69 26.43
CA GLN A 222 -2.64 0.79 27.84
C GLN A 222 -3.68 1.58 28.66
N GLY A 223 -4.14 0.99 29.77
CA GLY A 223 -5.13 1.59 30.68
C GLY A 223 -6.56 1.64 30.13
N ARG A 224 -6.85 0.95 29.02
CA ARG A 224 -8.17 0.90 28.37
C ARG A 224 -8.76 -0.51 28.43
N ASP A 225 -10.06 -0.59 28.62
CA ASP A 225 -10.80 -1.84 28.39
C ASP A 225 -11.25 -1.90 26.92
N LEU A 226 -10.58 -2.72 26.14
CA LEU A 226 -10.86 -2.96 24.72
C LEU A 226 -11.47 -4.33 24.46
N SER A 227 -11.96 -5.04 25.49
CA SER A 227 -12.47 -6.40 25.37
C SER A 227 -13.59 -6.54 24.33
N ALA A 228 -14.53 -5.59 24.29
CA ALA A 228 -15.62 -5.57 23.31
C ALA A 228 -15.11 -5.30 21.89
N VAL A 229 -14.16 -4.37 21.73
CA VAL A 229 -13.56 -4.06 20.42
C VAL A 229 -12.75 -5.24 19.90
N ARG A 230 -11.97 -5.89 20.79
CA ARG A 230 -11.24 -7.12 20.47
C ARG A 230 -12.17 -8.25 20.02
N ALA A 231 -13.27 -8.46 20.73
CA ALA A 231 -14.25 -9.49 20.34
C ALA A 231 -14.82 -9.21 18.94
N GLY A 232 -15.15 -7.96 18.64
CA GLY A 232 -15.62 -7.57 17.31
C GLY A 232 -14.52 -7.67 16.24
N PHE A 233 -13.26 -7.35 16.56
CA PHE A 233 -12.12 -7.56 15.67
C PHE A 233 -11.96 -9.04 15.29
N ILE A 234 -12.10 -9.95 16.26
CA ILE A 234 -12.10 -11.40 16.01
C ILE A 234 -13.31 -11.81 15.15
N ASP A 235 -14.51 -11.27 15.43
CA ASP A 235 -15.71 -11.56 14.64
C ASP A 235 -15.56 -11.11 13.18
N PHE A 236 -14.89 -10.00 12.90
CA PHE A 236 -14.55 -9.58 11.53
C PHE A 236 -13.77 -10.66 10.77
N TRP A 237 -12.71 -11.24 11.38
CA TRP A 237 -11.92 -12.31 10.77
C TRP A 237 -12.70 -13.61 10.59
N LYS A 238 -13.62 -13.92 11.50
CA LYS A 238 -14.55 -15.06 11.37
C LYS A 238 -15.50 -14.88 10.20
N ARG A 239 -15.99 -13.66 9.97
CA ARG A 239 -16.82 -13.34 8.80
C ARG A 239 -16.05 -13.43 7.49
N LEU A 240 -14.80 -12.95 7.49
CA LEU A 240 -13.89 -13.14 6.36
C LEU A 240 -13.73 -14.64 6.06
N ASP A 241 -13.40 -15.45 7.07
CA ASP A 241 -13.23 -16.90 6.95
C ASP A 241 -14.47 -17.58 6.34
N ALA A 242 -15.64 -17.26 6.88
CA ALA A 242 -16.89 -17.79 6.37
C ALA A 242 -17.17 -17.36 4.91
N GLY A 243 -16.84 -16.12 4.54
CA GLY A 243 -16.95 -15.62 3.18
C GLY A 243 -16.00 -16.31 2.21
N VAL A 244 -14.74 -16.46 2.60
CA VAL A 244 -13.73 -17.20 1.84
C VAL A 244 -14.15 -18.66 1.67
N GLY A 245 -14.72 -19.29 2.71
CA GLY A 245 -15.27 -20.63 2.62
C GLY A 245 -16.36 -20.75 1.56
N ARG A 246 -17.35 -19.86 1.53
CA ARG A 246 -18.42 -19.85 0.52
C ARG A 246 -17.88 -19.63 -0.89
N ILE A 247 -16.91 -18.75 -1.06
CA ILE A 247 -16.25 -18.50 -2.36
C ILE A 247 -15.55 -19.80 -2.80
N ALA A 248 -14.71 -20.38 -1.96
CA ALA A 248 -13.95 -21.59 -2.29
C ALA A 248 -14.87 -22.78 -2.65
N ASP A 249 -15.92 -22.99 -1.87
CA ASP A 249 -16.89 -24.08 -2.12
C ASP A 249 -17.75 -23.83 -3.39
N GLY A 250 -17.87 -22.57 -3.82
CA GLY A 250 -18.58 -22.17 -5.03
C GLY A 250 -17.74 -22.20 -6.32
N LEU A 251 -16.42 -22.43 -6.23
CA LEU A 251 -15.54 -22.46 -7.40
C LEU A 251 -15.78 -23.69 -8.27
N PRO A 252 -15.67 -23.59 -9.61
CA PRO A 252 -15.61 -24.74 -10.50
C PRO A 252 -14.48 -25.71 -10.11
N ALA A 253 -14.72 -27.01 -10.30
CA ALA A 253 -13.78 -28.06 -9.87
C ALA A 253 -12.40 -27.99 -10.57
N ASP A 254 -12.30 -27.30 -11.71
CA ASP A 254 -11.06 -27.10 -12.47
C ASP A 254 -10.34 -25.77 -12.10
N THR A 255 -10.66 -25.17 -10.94
CA THR A 255 -10.13 -23.89 -10.51
C THR A 255 -9.03 -24.04 -9.47
N SER A 256 -7.89 -23.43 -9.71
CA SER A 256 -6.82 -23.19 -8.72
C SER A 256 -7.10 -21.87 -7.99
N LEU A 257 -7.22 -21.94 -6.67
CA LEU A 257 -7.41 -20.79 -5.78
C LEU A 257 -6.07 -20.34 -5.22
N ILE A 258 -5.78 -19.05 -5.32
CA ILE A 258 -4.66 -18.36 -4.65
C ILE A 258 -5.28 -17.33 -3.71
N LEU A 259 -5.13 -17.53 -2.39
CA LEU A 259 -5.34 -16.49 -1.40
C LEU A 259 -3.97 -15.90 -1.06
N MET A 260 -3.84 -14.60 -1.15
CA MET A 260 -2.57 -13.93 -0.87
C MET A 260 -2.80 -12.58 -0.21
N SER A 261 -1.82 -12.11 0.54
CA SER A 261 -1.74 -10.70 0.90
C SER A 261 -0.57 -10.04 0.19
N ASP A 262 -0.74 -8.80 -0.19
CA ASP A 262 0.28 -8.00 -0.86
C ASP A 262 1.41 -7.57 0.08
N HIS A 263 1.13 -7.50 1.39
CA HIS A 263 2.09 -7.33 2.49
C HIS A 263 1.53 -7.92 3.78
N GLY A 264 2.36 -8.00 4.81
CA GLY A 264 1.94 -8.33 6.17
C GLY A 264 1.57 -7.09 6.98
N PHE A 265 1.40 -7.27 8.28
CA PHE A 265 0.98 -6.21 9.20
C PHE A 265 1.60 -6.36 10.58
N GLY A 266 1.74 -5.23 11.32
CA GLY A 266 2.20 -5.23 12.69
C GLY A 266 1.99 -3.87 13.39
N PRO A 267 2.34 -3.74 14.68
CA PRO A 267 2.11 -2.51 15.43
C PRO A 267 2.94 -1.34 14.93
N ILE A 268 2.39 -0.11 15.01
CA ILE A 268 3.13 1.14 14.86
C ILE A 268 2.98 1.99 16.13
N GLU A 269 4.09 2.45 16.69
CA GLU A 269 4.10 3.24 17.91
C GLU A 269 4.85 4.57 17.77
N TRP A 270 5.79 4.66 16.81
CA TRP A 270 6.69 5.80 16.66
C TRP A 270 6.85 6.22 15.20
N TYR A 271 7.04 7.53 15.00
CA TYR A 271 7.44 8.10 13.72
C TYR A 271 8.90 8.56 13.76
N VAL A 272 9.63 8.31 12.68
CA VAL A 272 10.93 8.88 12.38
C VAL A 272 10.74 9.95 11.31
N ASN A 273 10.81 11.22 11.71
CA ASN A 273 10.51 12.37 10.86
C ASN A 273 11.75 12.76 10.05
N PHE A 274 11.93 12.13 8.89
CA PHE A 274 13.15 12.28 8.09
C PHE A 274 13.41 13.70 7.62
N ASN A 275 12.38 14.50 7.27
CA ASN A 275 12.63 15.89 6.89
C ASN A 275 13.07 16.77 8.07
N VAL A 276 12.70 16.43 9.31
CA VAL A 276 13.26 17.04 10.52
C VAL A 276 14.72 16.65 10.70
N TRP A 277 15.05 15.37 10.56
CA TRP A 277 16.42 14.87 10.64
C TRP A 277 17.31 15.48 9.55
N LEU A 278 16.85 15.54 8.29
CA LEU A 278 17.56 16.15 7.17
C LEU A 278 17.78 17.67 7.40
N LEU A 279 16.80 18.36 8.00
CA LEU A 279 16.94 19.78 8.36
C LEU A 279 18.00 19.97 9.47
N GLU A 280 18.01 19.14 10.50
CA GLU A 280 19.00 19.20 11.58
C GLU A 280 20.41 18.89 11.09
N ARG A 281 20.57 17.98 10.11
CA ARG A 281 21.85 17.65 9.48
C ARG A 281 22.27 18.64 8.38
N GLY A 282 21.40 19.61 8.04
CA GLY A 282 21.71 20.65 7.05
C GLY A 282 21.57 20.22 5.60
N TYR A 283 20.92 19.08 5.34
CA TYR A 283 20.56 18.64 3.99
C TYR A 283 19.36 19.38 3.42
N VAL A 284 18.40 19.74 4.27
CA VAL A 284 17.29 20.64 3.95
C VAL A 284 17.67 22.06 4.39
N ALA A 285 17.51 23.02 3.48
CA ALA A 285 17.75 24.44 3.74
C ALA A 285 16.43 25.20 3.84
N LEU A 286 16.35 26.18 4.74
CA LEU A 286 15.23 27.10 4.84
C LEU A 286 15.55 28.43 4.16
N GLN A 287 14.52 29.11 3.65
CA GLN A 287 14.64 30.45 3.04
C GLN A 287 15.27 31.45 4.02
N ASP A 288 16.20 32.24 3.51
CA ASP A 288 16.94 33.25 4.29
C ASP A 288 16.13 34.55 4.42
N SER A 289 14.97 34.48 5.11
CA SER A 289 14.16 35.65 5.44
C SER A 289 13.98 35.78 6.96
N LEU A 290 13.84 36.99 7.46
CA LEU A 290 13.58 37.24 8.90
C LEU A 290 12.31 36.50 9.37
N TYR A 291 11.27 36.45 8.53
CA TYR A 291 10.05 35.77 8.80
C TYR A 291 10.24 34.25 8.99
N VAL A 292 10.96 33.58 8.08
CA VAL A 292 11.25 32.16 8.20
C VAL A 292 12.18 31.86 9.36
N LYS A 293 13.20 32.70 9.60
CA LYS A 293 14.10 32.59 10.77
C LYS A 293 13.33 32.67 12.09
N GLN A 294 12.34 33.57 12.21
CA GLN A 294 11.49 33.67 13.38
C GLN A 294 10.64 32.41 13.56
N LYS A 295 9.98 31.92 12.49
CA LYS A 295 9.21 30.68 12.54
C LYS A 295 10.07 29.48 12.96
N HIS A 296 11.24 29.33 12.38
CA HIS A 296 12.18 28.28 12.73
C HIS A 296 12.66 28.39 14.19
N TRP A 297 12.89 29.59 14.70
CA TRP A 297 13.25 29.82 16.09
C TRP A 297 12.13 29.39 17.06
N PHE A 298 10.84 29.70 16.75
CA PHE A 298 9.71 29.25 17.54
C PHE A 298 9.51 27.74 17.42
N TRP A 299 9.63 27.20 16.21
CA TRP A 299 9.50 25.77 15.95
C TRP A 299 10.55 24.97 16.76
N LYS A 300 11.80 25.38 16.78
CA LYS A 300 12.85 24.77 17.62
C LYS A 300 12.52 24.78 19.12
N ARG A 301 11.64 25.66 19.57
CA ARG A 301 11.19 25.75 20.96
C ARG A 301 9.88 25.03 21.23
N GLY A 302 9.40 24.23 20.29
CA GLY A 302 8.21 23.42 20.44
C GLY A 302 6.90 24.09 20.01
N ALA A 303 6.96 25.31 19.44
CA ALA A 303 5.78 25.91 18.80
C ALA A 303 5.53 25.24 17.45
N THR A 304 5.01 24.03 17.49
CA THR A 304 4.74 23.17 16.33
C THR A 304 3.24 23.03 16.09
N PRO A 305 2.81 22.68 14.87
CA PRO A 305 1.42 22.30 14.62
C PRO A 305 0.91 21.23 15.60
N GLU A 306 1.72 20.22 15.89
CA GLU A 306 1.38 19.16 16.82
C GLU A 306 1.06 19.69 18.23
N TRP A 307 1.89 20.57 18.77
CA TRP A 307 1.66 21.22 20.06
C TRP A 307 0.36 22.03 20.06
N PHE A 308 0.14 22.83 19.00
CA PHE A 308 -1.02 23.69 18.87
C PHE A 308 -2.33 22.89 18.86
N TYR A 309 -2.39 21.82 18.04
CA TYR A 309 -3.59 20.95 18.00
C TYR A 309 -3.77 20.17 19.28
N GLY A 310 -2.67 19.74 19.92
CA GLY A 310 -2.73 19.13 21.25
C GLY A 310 -3.31 20.05 22.33
N LEU A 311 -3.02 21.36 22.23
CA LEU A 311 -3.60 22.36 23.12
C LEU A 311 -5.10 22.58 22.83
N MET A 312 -5.47 22.76 21.55
CA MET A 312 -6.85 22.99 21.12
C MET A 312 -7.78 21.82 21.49
N SER A 313 -7.30 20.58 21.37
CA SER A 313 -8.08 19.39 21.75
C SER A 313 -8.43 19.35 23.25
N ARG A 314 -7.57 19.93 24.11
CA ARG A 314 -7.85 20.02 25.56
C ARG A 314 -8.97 20.99 25.92
N PHE A 315 -9.25 21.95 25.03
CA PHE A 315 -10.31 22.95 25.23
C PHE A 315 -11.61 22.61 24.51
N GLY A 316 -11.81 21.35 24.09
CA GLY A 316 -13.06 20.90 23.46
C GLY A 316 -13.26 21.42 22.03
N GLY A 317 -12.23 22.00 21.43
CA GLY A 317 -12.23 22.30 20.00
C GLY A 317 -12.20 20.97 19.25
N ALA A 318 -13.27 20.69 18.47
CA ALA A 318 -13.43 19.48 17.68
C ALA A 318 -12.48 19.45 16.47
N THR A 319 -11.19 19.56 16.72
CA THR A 319 -10.15 19.40 15.72
C THR A 319 -9.36 18.15 16.09
N ASN A 320 -9.88 17.01 15.68
CA ASN A 320 -9.10 15.78 15.74
C ASN A 320 -7.81 15.95 14.95
N ARG A 321 -6.67 15.65 15.56
CA ARG A 321 -5.37 15.60 14.88
C ARG A 321 -5.47 14.83 13.56
N VAL A 322 -6.21 13.73 13.58
CA VAL A 322 -6.46 12.83 12.44
C VAL A 322 -7.27 13.52 11.33
N SER A 323 -8.29 14.34 11.67
CA SER A 323 -9.15 14.96 10.66
C SER A 323 -8.44 16.03 9.81
N ARG A 324 -7.36 16.63 10.32
CA ARG A 324 -6.57 17.59 9.55
C ARG A 324 -5.66 16.90 8.53
N PHE A 325 -5.01 15.83 8.95
CA PHE A 325 -4.18 15.01 8.05
C PHE A 325 -5.03 14.22 7.04
N ARG A 326 -6.33 14.14 7.26
CA ARG A 326 -7.33 13.51 6.40
C ARG A 326 -8.18 14.50 5.59
N GLY A 327 -7.67 15.69 5.34
CA GLY A 327 -8.19 16.61 4.30
C GLY A 327 -9.60 17.16 4.47
N LYS A 328 -10.22 17.15 5.66
CA LYS A 328 -11.50 17.83 5.87
C LYS A 328 -11.36 19.34 5.69
N GLN A 329 -12.41 19.99 5.16
CA GLN A 329 -12.47 21.40 4.76
C GLN A 329 -11.56 22.31 5.58
N VAL A 330 -10.64 23.03 4.90
CA VAL A 330 -9.69 23.98 5.51
C VAL A 330 -10.45 24.98 6.36
N THR A 331 -10.35 24.82 7.67
CA THR A 331 -10.97 25.73 8.65
C THR A 331 -10.15 27.03 8.76
N TRP A 332 -10.73 28.06 9.37
CA TRP A 332 -9.96 29.28 9.69
C TRP A 332 -8.77 29.00 10.63
N VAL A 333 -8.87 27.96 11.46
CA VAL A 333 -7.80 27.46 12.35
C VAL A 333 -6.64 26.91 11.52
N ASP A 334 -6.91 26.17 10.46
CA ASP A 334 -5.88 25.63 9.56
C ASP A 334 -5.15 26.74 8.81
N ARG A 335 -5.88 27.78 8.37
CA ARG A 335 -5.24 28.97 7.76
C ARG A 335 -4.35 29.73 8.72
N LEU A 336 -4.74 29.85 10.00
CA LEU A 336 -3.89 30.43 11.03
C LEU A 336 -2.66 29.57 11.30
N ALA A 337 -2.82 28.25 11.36
CA ALA A 337 -1.72 27.32 11.54
C ALA A 337 -0.73 27.42 10.37
N ASP A 338 -1.19 27.42 9.14
CA ASP A 338 -0.34 27.60 7.95
C ASP A 338 0.40 28.95 7.94
N ALA A 339 -0.24 30.00 8.42
CA ALA A 339 0.40 31.31 8.57
C ALA A 339 1.41 31.36 9.72
N ALA A 340 1.18 30.59 10.81
CA ALA A 340 1.99 30.67 12.04
C ALA A 340 3.18 29.72 12.04
N PHE A 341 3.03 28.51 11.44
CA PHE A 341 4.03 27.46 11.61
C PHE A 341 4.98 27.29 10.42
N LEU A 342 6.11 26.61 10.67
CA LEU A 342 7.04 26.19 9.64
C LEU A 342 6.37 25.13 8.75
N SER A 343 6.59 25.21 7.45
CA SER A 343 6.03 24.26 6.47
C SER A 343 6.95 24.13 5.26
N ARG A 344 6.68 23.19 4.37
CA ARG A 344 7.42 22.95 3.12
C ARG A 344 7.57 24.18 2.22
N LYS A 345 6.61 25.12 2.27
CA LYS A 345 6.66 26.40 1.54
C LYS A 345 7.84 27.29 1.96
N HIS A 346 8.42 27.04 3.13
CA HIS A 346 9.56 27.81 3.67
C HIS A 346 10.92 27.16 3.35
N VAL A 347 10.94 26.01 2.66
CA VAL A 347 12.16 25.36 2.20
C VAL A 347 12.78 26.15 1.05
N ASP A 348 14.09 26.33 1.08
CA ASP A 348 14.89 26.86 -0.04
C ASP A 348 15.38 25.68 -0.89
N TRP A 349 14.60 25.35 -1.90
CA TRP A 349 14.90 24.22 -2.78
C TRP A 349 16.20 24.41 -3.57
N SER A 350 16.61 25.65 -3.83
CA SER A 350 17.87 25.93 -4.53
C SER A 350 19.12 25.62 -3.68
N LYS A 351 18.93 25.35 -2.39
CA LYS A 351 20.00 25.00 -1.44
C LYS A 351 19.76 23.68 -0.71
N THR A 352 18.59 23.08 -0.87
CA THR A 352 18.25 21.78 -0.28
C THR A 352 18.91 20.68 -1.10
N ARG A 353 19.80 19.91 -0.49
CA ARG A 353 20.58 18.85 -1.16
C ARG A 353 19.86 17.50 -1.20
N ALA A 354 19.10 17.19 -0.14
CA ALA A 354 18.31 15.96 -0.04
C ALA A 354 17.00 16.23 0.71
N TYR A 355 15.98 15.44 0.41
CA TYR A 355 14.65 15.51 1.02
C TYR A 355 14.03 14.13 1.09
N ALA A 356 13.17 13.91 2.08
CA ALA A 356 12.43 12.65 2.21
C ALA A 356 11.01 12.80 1.69
N GLN A 357 10.48 11.71 1.12
CA GLN A 357 9.08 11.60 0.69
C GLN A 357 8.58 10.19 0.93
N GLY A 358 7.25 10.01 0.89
CA GLY A 358 6.66 8.72 1.24
C GLY A 358 6.86 8.37 2.71
N ASN A 359 6.45 7.16 3.06
CA ASN A 359 6.39 6.72 4.45
C ASN A 359 7.28 5.49 4.74
N PHE A 360 8.15 5.09 3.80
CA PHE A 360 9.01 3.90 3.93
C PHE A 360 10.49 4.20 3.62
N GLY A 361 11.04 5.22 4.27
CA GLY A 361 12.48 5.47 4.25
C GLY A 361 13.04 6.08 2.96
N GLN A 362 12.19 6.63 2.12
CA GLN A 362 12.55 7.13 0.80
C GLN A 362 13.22 8.51 0.88
N ILE A 363 14.49 8.60 0.47
CA ILE A 363 15.28 9.83 0.41
C ILE A 363 15.67 10.10 -1.04
N PHE A 364 15.43 11.32 -1.48
CA PHE A 364 15.75 11.82 -2.81
C PHE A 364 16.83 12.89 -2.72
N LEU A 365 17.79 12.85 -3.62
CA LEU A 365 18.74 13.93 -3.82
C LEU A 365 18.17 14.97 -4.80
N ASN A 366 18.43 16.23 -4.53
CA ASN A 366 17.99 17.34 -5.37
C ASN A 366 19.05 17.67 -6.43
N VAL A 367 19.12 16.86 -7.49
CA VAL A 367 20.20 16.86 -8.49
C VAL A 367 19.94 17.86 -9.61
N GLU A 368 20.96 18.60 -10.02
CA GLU A 368 20.93 19.51 -11.17
C GLU A 368 20.49 18.76 -12.44
N GLY A 369 19.54 19.32 -13.19
CA GLY A 369 18.99 18.74 -14.40
C GLY A 369 17.96 17.62 -14.20
N ARG A 370 17.77 17.16 -12.94
CA ARG A 370 16.76 16.15 -12.59
C ARG A 370 15.53 16.80 -11.93
N GLN A 371 15.74 17.64 -10.94
CA GLN A 371 14.66 18.40 -10.28
C GLN A 371 14.65 19.86 -10.77
N PRO A 372 13.48 20.54 -10.71
CA PRO A 372 13.34 21.93 -11.22
C PRO A 372 14.28 22.94 -10.54
N GLN A 373 14.65 22.70 -9.27
CA GLN A 373 15.55 23.53 -8.50
C GLN A 373 16.73 22.70 -7.95
N GLY A 374 17.19 21.71 -8.74
CA GLY A 374 18.33 20.88 -8.38
C GLY A 374 19.59 21.69 -8.10
N CYS A 375 20.29 21.37 -7.01
CA CYS A 375 21.51 22.05 -6.59
C CYS A 375 22.72 21.13 -6.37
N VAL A 376 22.52 19.81 -6.41
CA VAL A 376 23.58 18.80 -6.30
C VAL A 376 24.11 18.51 -7.69
N LYS A 377 25.38 18.75 -7.94
CA LYS A 377 25.99 18.43 -9.22
C LYS A 377 26.12 16.92 -9.38
N PRO A 378 25.97 16.38 -10.62
CA PRO A 378 26.11 14.94 -10.85
C PRO A 378 27.39 14.32 -10.28
N GLY A 379 28.51 15.04 -10.32
CA GLY A 379 29.79 14.58 -9.75
C GLY A 379 29.86 14.56 -8.22
N GLU A 380 28.93 15.20 -7.52
CA GLU A 380 28.85 15.25 -6.05
C GLU A 380 27.89 14.21 -5.47
N VAL A 381 27.12 13.53 -6.32
CA VAL A 381 26.07 12.58 -5.90
C VAL A 381 26.64 11.46 -5.04
N ARG A 382 27.76 10.84 -5.46
CA ARG A 382 28.37 9.71 -4.74
C ARG A 382 28.80 10.12 -3.34
N GLU A 383 29.52 11.24 -3.21
CA GLU A 383 30.00 11.75 -1.92
C GLU A 383 28.81 12.06 -0.98
N LEU A 384 27.73 12.63 -1.53
CA LEU A 384 26.54 12.97 -0.74
C LEU A 384 25.79 11.71 -0.27
N LEU A 385 25.68 10.67 -1.10
CA LEU A 385 25.09 9.39 -0.70
C LEU A 385 25.89 8.76 0.45
N ASP A 386 27.21 8.71 0.34
CA ASP A 386 28.09 8.15 1.37
C ASP A 386 28.00 8.94 2.68
N GLN A 387 27.91 10.28 2.60
CA GLN A 387 27.73 11.12 3.77
C GLN A 387 26.38 10.87 4.46
N ILE A 388 25.27 10.82 3.70
CA ILE A 388 23.92 10.55 4.27
C ILE A 388 23.88 9.17 4.92
N LYS A 389 24.48 8.14 4.29
CA LYS A 389 24.55 6.78 4.86
C LYS A 389 25.33 6.79 6.18
N SER A 390 26.48 7.45 6.22
CA SER A 390 27.26 7.59 7.46
C SER A 390 26.50 8.32 8.58
N ASP A 391 25.76 9.36 8.23
CA ASP A 391 24.95 10.09 9.21
C ASP A 391 23.74 9.28 9.71
N LEU A 392 23.18 8.39 8.87
CA LEU A 392 22.09 7.48 9.23
C LEU A 392 22.54 6.40 10.23
N ASP A 393 23.80 5.96 10.18
CA ASP A 393 24.39 5.02 11.15
C ASP A 393 24.41 5.61 12.58
N GLU A 394 24.38 6.93 12.72
CA GLU A 394 24.30 7.61 14.02
C GLU A 394 22.87 7.66 14.59
N LEU A 395 21.85 7.32 13.80
CA LEU A 395 20.46 7.33 14.26
C LEU A 395 20.19 6.16 15.20
N LYS A 396 19.90 6.49 16.46
CA LYS A 396 19.76 5.49 17.53
C LYS A 396 18.35 5.46 18.10
N HIS A 397 17.97 4.26 18.50
CA HIS A 397 16.75 4.02 19.24
C HIS A 397 16.78 4.81 20.58
N PRO A 398 15.79 5.68 20.86
CA PRO A 398 15.86 6.63 21.97
C PRO A 398 15.86 5.96 23.35
N GLN A 399 15.33 4.75 23.48
CA GLN A 399 15.22 4.04 24.74
C GLN A 399 16.39 3.09 25.00
N THR A 400 16.90 2.42 23.95
CA THR A 400 17.92 1.38 24.08
C THR A 400 19.32 1.86 23.69
N GLY A 401 19.43 2.95 22.92
CA GLY A 401 20.69 3.42 22.33
C GLY A 401 21.24 2.53 21.22
N ALA A 402 20.53 1.46 20.84
CA ALA A 402 20.91 0.61 19.72
C ALA A 402 20.75 1.35 18.37
N PRO A 403 21.45 0.95 17.30
CA PRO A 403 21.22 1.48 15.96
C PRO A 403 19.75 1.27 15.56
N LEU A 404 19.11 2.32 15.04
CA LEU A 404 17.73 2.28 14.59
C LEU A 404 17.64 1.91 13.10
N VAL A 405 18.70 2.16 12.34
CA VAL A 405 18.79 1.78 10.92
C VAL A 405 19.37 0.37 10.83
N GLU A 406 18.67 -0.53 10.16
CA GLU A 406 19.13 -1.87 9.86
C GLU A 406 19.94 -1.88 8.57
N ARG A 407 19.40 -1.25 7.54
CA ARG A 407 20.02 -1.18 6.21
C ARG A 407 19.61 0.08 5.45
N VAL A 408 20.51 0.57 4.64
CA VAL A 408 20.23 1.61 3.65
C VAL A 408 20.54 1.04 2.28
N TYR A 409 19.50 0.90 1.46
CA TYR A 409 19.63 0.49 0.07
C TYR A 409 19.86 1.71 -0.82
N GLU A 410 20.76 1.57 -1.76
CA GLU A 410 20.82 2.47 -2.92
C GLU A 410 19.80 2.04 -3.97
N ARG A 411 19.41 2.95 -4.84
CA ARG A 411 18.40 2.71 -5.88
C ARG A 411 18.65 1.42 -6.66
N ASP A 412 19.88 1.25 -7.16
CA ASP A 412 20.25 0.16 -8.05
C ASP A 412 20.35 -1.20 -7.32
N GLU A 413 20.32 -1.22 -5.98
CA GLU A 413 20.21 -2.45 -5.18
C GLU A 413 18.76 -2.98 -5.10
N LEU A 414 17.75 -2.09 -5.25
CA LEU A 414 16.34 -2.47 -5.13
C LEU A 414 15.63 -2.53 -6.48
N TYR A 415 16.03 -1.69 -7.43
CA TYR A 415 15.27 -1.47 -8.66
C TYR A 415 16.11 -1.71 -9.89
N ASP A 416 15.68 -2.66 -10.73
CA ASP A 416 16.26 -2.93 -12.04
C ASP A 416 15.24 -2.60 -13.15
N GLY A 417 15.71 -1.96 -14.22
CA GLY A 417 14.89 -1.68 -15.39
C GLY A 417 14.86 -0.21 -15.81
N PRO A 418 14.15 0.09 -16.91
CA PRO A 418 14.19 1.40 -17.57
C PRO A 418 13.56 2.52 -16.72
N GLN A 419 12.73 2.19 -15.73
CA GLN A 419 12.07 3.16 -14.85
C GLN A 419 12.80 3.33 -13.50
N ALA A 420 13.88 2.57 -13.23
CA ALA A 420 14.60 2.62 -11.95
C ALA A 420 15.01 4.04 -11.55
N SER A 421 15.34 4.89 -12.54
CA SER A 421 15.67 6.29 -12.30
C SER A 421 14.55 7.13 -11.67
N LEU A 422 13.29 6.67 -11.67
CA LEU A 422 12.15 7.32 -11.02
C LEU A 422 12.13 7.09 -9.50
N GLY A 423 12.79 6.02 -9.03
CA GLY A 423 12.84 5.66 -7.63
C GLY A 423 13.68 6.59 -6.75
N PRO A 424 13.56 6.46 -5.41
CA PRO A 424 14.37 7.18 -4.46
C PRO A 424 15.86 6.87 -4.64
N ASP A 425 16.73 7.80 -4.26
CA ASP A 425 18.18 7.59 -4.32
C ASP A 425 18.65 6.66 -3.20
N LEU A 426 18.03 6.77 -2.02
CA LEU A 426 18.22 5.86 -0.88
C LEU A 426 16.88 5.41 -0.33
N THR A 427 16.84 4.17 0.16
CA THR A 427 15.71 3.63 0.91
C THR A 427 16.20 3.04 2.23
N VAL A 428 15.69 3.57 3.34
CA VAL A 428 16.15 3.25 4.70
C VAL A 428 15.21 2.24 5.34
N VAL A 429 15.77 1.10 5.76
CA VAL A 429 15.07 0.07 6.54
C VAL A 429 15.42 0.23 8.00
N LEU A 430 14.40 0.28 8.86
CA LEU A 430 14.58 0.38 10.30
C LEU A 430 14.65 -1.02 10.95
N SER A 431 15.46 -1.15 12.00
CA SER A 431 15.65 -2.39 12.76
C SER A 431 14.45 -2.76 13.64
N ASP A 432 13.59 -1.81 13.95
CA ASP A 432 12.35 -2.02 14.70
C ASP A 432 11.18 -1.44 13.91
N TRP A 433 10.33 -2.33 13.40
CA TRP A 433 9.18 -1.98 12.58
C TRP A 433 8.01 -1.33 13.35
N ARG A 434 8.10 -1.18 14.66
CA ARG A 434 7.21 -0.29 15.43
C ARG A 434 7.52 1.19 15.19
N TYR A 435 8.63 1.49 14.51
CA TYR A 435 8.99 2.79 14.00
C TYR A 435 8.67 2.86 12.51
N ARG A 436 7.96 3.90 12.10
CA ARG A 436 7.67 4.22 10.70
C ARG A 436 8.39 5.51 10.31
N THR A 437 9.05 5.50 9.19
CA THR A 437 9.62 6.72 8.61
C THR A 437 8.51 7.59 8.03
N ILE A 438 8.60 8.89 8.22
CA ILE A 438 7.65 9.86 7.66
C ILE A 438 8.42 10.89 6.85
N GLY A 439 8.12 10.96 5.54
CA GLY A 439 8.61 11.96 4.61
C GLY A 439 7.55 12.97 4.16
N LEU A 440 6.27 12.74 4.52
CA LEU A 440 5.15 13.55 4.03
C LEU A 440 4.80 14.72 4.96
N TYR A 441 4.90 14.54 6.27
CA TYR A 441 4.49 15.54 7.26
C TYR A 441 5.64 16.49 7.62
N ASP A 442 5.88 17.46 6.74
CA ASP A 442 6.95 18.41 6.94
C ASP A 442 6.73 19.28 8.17
N PHE A 443 7.67 19.23 9.12
CA PHE A 443 7.77 20.13 10.27
C PHE A 443 6.55 20.21 11.18
N THR A 444 5.65 19.21 11.16
CA THR A 444 4.52 19.11 12.09
C THR A 444 4.97 18.96 13.53
N THR A 445 6.14 18.40 13.73
CA THR A 445 6.86 18.30 14.99
C THR A 445 8.30 18.80 14.81
N ASN A 446 8.97 19.11 15.91
CA ASN A 446 10.40 19.42 15.94
C ASN A 446 11.24 18.25 16.49
N GLN A 447 10.68 17.07 16.57
CA GLN A 447 11.36 15.87 17.06
C GLN A 447 11.67 14.95 15.88
N VAL A 448 12.92 14.47 15.80
CA VAL A 448 13.30 13.44 14.83
C VAL A 448 12.49 12.16 15.06
N ILE A 449 12.31 11.78 16.32
CA ILE A 449 11.47 10.65 16.71
C ILE A 449 10.33 11.16 17.57
N SER A 450 9.11 10.89 17.16
CA SER A 450 7.89 11.30 17.87
C SER A 450 6.90 10.13 18.00
N PRO A 451 6.00 10.18 19.01
CA PRO A 451 4.93 9.20 19.10
C PRO A 451 4.06 9.17 17.86
N ALA A 452 3.74 7.98 17.35
CA ALA A 452 2.79 7.81 16.27
C ALA A 452 1.37 8.23 16.70
N PHE A 453 0.61 8.77 15.76
CA PHE A 453 -0.80 9.15 15.93
C PHE A 453 -1.59 8.68 14.70
N GLY A 454 -2.89 8.48 14.87
CA GLY A 454 -3.76 7.92 13.82
C GLY A 454 -3.69 6.40 13.80
N PRO A 455 -3.26 5.75 12.72
CA PRO A 455 -3.19 4.30 12.62
C PRO A 455 -2.38 3.67 13.75
N THR A 456 -2.81 2.48 14.20
CA THR A 456 -2.15 1.71 15.25
C THR A 456 -1.43 0.48 14.72
N GLY A 457 -1.73 0.09 13.49
CA GLY A 457 -1.02 -0.93 12.74
C GLY A 457 -0.46 -0.38 11.44
N ASP A 458 0.57 -1.04 10.90
CA ASP A 458 1.22 -0.68 9.64
C ASP A 458 1.88 -1.90 8.99
N HIS A 459 2.24 -1.74 7.73
CA HIS A 459 2.69 -2.80 6.85
C HIS A 459 4.00 -3.47 7.28
N ARG A 460 4.15 -4.75 6.89
CA ARG A 460 5.32 -5.62 7.09
C ARG A 460 5.64 -6.34 5.79
N MET A 461 6.85 -6.90 5.72
CA MET A 461 7.29 -7.65 4.54
C MET A 461 6.62 -9.03 4.41
N GLU A 462 6.24 -9.64 5.52
CA GLU A 462 5.82 -11.04 5.60
C GLU A 462 4.30 -11.14 5.44
N GLY A 463 3.85 -11.33 4.20
CA GLY A 463 2.46 -11.58 3.85
C GLY A 463 2.07 -13.05 3.90
N VAL A 464 0.86 -13.33 3.47
CA VAL A 464 0.22 -14.66 3.51
C VAL A 464 0.09 -15.23 2.10
N PHE A 465 0.29 -16.54 1.97
CA PHE A 465 -0.04 -17.32 0.79
C PHE A 465 -0.79 -18.59 1.20
N ILE A 466 -1.91 -18.87 0.53
CA ILE A 466 -2.59 -20.17 0.56
C ILE A 466 -2.98 -20.52 -0.86
N GLY A 467 -2.44 -21.63 -1.39
CA GLY A 467 -2.77 -22.20 -2.68
C GLY A 467 -3.64 -23.46 -2.51
N HIS A 468 -4.78 -23.54 -3.20
CA HIS A 468 -5.69 -24.68 -3.09
C HIS A 468 -6.29 -25.06 -4.46
N GLY A 469 -6.59 -26.35 -4.68
CA GLY A 469 -7.23 -26.85 -5.87
C GLY A 469 -6.26 -27.61 -6.81
N PRO A 470 -6.70 -27.99 -8.02
CA PRO A 470 -6.06 -29.01 -8.83
C PRO A 470 -4.64 -28.66 -9.31
N GLY A 471 -4.25 -27.41 -9.32
CA GLY A 471 -2.90 -26.96 -9.68
C GLY A 471 -1.87 -27.10 -8.58
N PHE A 472 -2.30 -27.25 -7.31
CA PHE A 472 -1.43 -27.26 -6.16
C PHE A 472 -1.21 -28.67 -5.60
N ARG A 473 0.02 -28.91 -5.10
CA ARG A 473 0.40 -30.16 -4.44
C ARG A 473 0.09 -30.08 -2.95
N ALA A 474 -0.98 -30.73 -2.51
CA ALA A 474 -1.40 -30.76 -1.12
C ALA A 474 -0.24 -31.14 -0.17
N GLY A 475 -0.09 -30.42 0.92
CA GLY A 475 0.96 -30.60 1.93
C GLY A 475 2.36 -30.14 1.50
N ALA A 476 2.53 -29.52 0.33
CA ALA A 476 3.78 -28.85 0.00
C ALA A 476 3.92 -27.56 0.81
N SER A 477 5.16 -27.16 1.07
CA SER A 477 5.48 -25.91 1.76
C SER A 477 5.97 -24.88 0.74
N LEU A 478 5.53 -23.66 0.89
CA LEU A 478 6.06 -22.53 0.14
C LEU A 478 7.53 -22.32 0.54
N GLY A 479 8.39 -22.10 -0.46
CA GLY A 479 9.81 -21.84 -0.21
C GLY A 479 10.03 -20.51 0.52
N PRO A 480 11.14 -20.36 1.26
CA PRO A 480 11.43 -19.13 2.01
C PRO A 480 11.70 -17.91 1.11
N ASP A 481 12.03 -18.17 -0.16
CA ASP A 481 12.32 -17.13 -1.16
C ASP A 481 11.11 -16.80 -2.03
N ALA A 482 9.91 -17.27 -1.67
CA ALA A 482 8.70 -16.94 -2.38
C ALA A 482 8.38 -15.44 -2.22
N ASP A 483 8.22 -14.80 -3.36
CA ASP A 483 8.06 -13.35 -3.47
C ASP A 483 6.70 -13.00 -4.10
N LEU A 484 6.22 -11.83 -3.81
CA LEU A 484 4.94 -11.32 -4.33
C LEU A 484 4.91 -11.28 -5.87
N LEU A 485 6.06 -11.02 -6.50
CA LEU A 485 6.19 -11.01 -7.96
C LEU A 485 5.97 -12.39 -8.60
N ASP A 486 6.06 -13.47 -7.81
CA ASP A 486 5.84 -14.85 -8.27
C ASP A 486 4.36 -15.17 -8.54
N ILE A 487 3.43 -14.34 -8.06
CA ILE A 487 1.99 -14.57 -8.21
C ILE A 487 1.56 -14.55 -9.68
N THR A 488 1.94 -13.52 -10.44
CA THR A 488 1.55 -13.43 -11.86
C THR A 488 2.15 -14.54 -12.72
N PRO A 489 3.46 -14.86 -12.69
CA PRO A 489 3.99 -15.98 -13.46
C PRO A 489 3.36 -17.31 -13.05
N THR A 490 3.07 -17.53 -11.76
CA THR A 490 2.39 -18.74 -11.28
C THR A 490 0.95 -18.83 -11.78
N ALA A 491 0.20 -17.72 -11.73
CA ALA A 491 -1.17 -17.66 -12.24
C ALA A 491 -1.24 -17.91 -13.75
N LEU A 492 -0.37 -17.29 -14.54
CA LEU A 492 -0.28 -17.50 -15.99
C LEU A 492 0.06 -18.96 -16.31
N HIS A 493 1.02 -19.54 -15.58
CA HIS A 493 1.40 -20.94 -15.74
C HIS A 493 0.23 -21.88 -15.48
N LEU A 494 -0.50 -21.70 -14.39
CA LEU A 494 -1.71 -22.47 -14.07
C LEU A 494 -2.81 -22.31 -15.14
N LEU A 495 -2.93 -21.14 -15.76
CA LEU A 495 -3.85 -20.89 -16.88
C LEU A 495 -3.43 -21.58 -18.19
N GLY A 496 -2.19 -22.10 -18.26
CA GLY A 496 -1.58 -22.58 -19.49
C GLY A 496 -1.23 -21.46 -20.47
N VAL A 497 -0.99 -20.27 -19.94
CA VAL A 497 -0.53 -19.08 -20.68
C VAL A 497 0.98 -18.96 -20.51
N PRO A 498 1.74 -18.75 -21.59
CA PRO A 498 3.18 -18.57 -21.50
C PRO A 498 3.54 -17.34 -20.64
N VAL A 499 4.51 -17.52 -19.74
CA VAL A 499 5.01 -16.45 -18.87
C VAL A 499 5.90 -15.50 -19.68
N PRO A 500 5.68 -14.16 -19.63
CA PRO A 500 6.57 -13.20 -20.28
C PRO A 500 8.00 -13.31 -19.76
N SER A 501 8.98 -13.25 -20.69
CA SER A 501 10.41 -13.44 -20.35
C SER A 501 11.01 -12.28 -19.56
N ASP A 502 10.29 -11.16 -19.44
CA ASP A 502 10.68 -9.96 -18.70
C ASP A 502 9.99 -9.84 -17.32
N CYS A 503 9.31 -10.91 -16.85
CA CYS A 503 8.91 -11.03 -15.45
C CYS A 503 10.15 -11.18 -14.56
N ASP A 504 10.15 -10.47 -13.44
CA ASP A 504 11.19 -10.63 -12.40
C ASP A 504 10.83 -11.78 -11.46
N GLY A 505 9.54 -12.02 -11.25
CA GLY A 505 9.06 -13.19 -10.51
C GLY A 505 9.19 -14.50 -11.29
N ARG A 506 9.13 -15.60 -10.58
CA ARG A 506 9.23 -16.97 -11.10
C ARG A 506 7.94 -17.76 -10.87
N VAL A 507 7.78 -18.86 -11.57
CA VAL A 507 6.74 -19.84 -11.25
C VAL A 507 7.10 -20.54 -9.94
N LEU A 508 6.18 -20.63 -8.99
CA LEU A 508 6.33 -21.34 -7.71
C LEU A 508 6.23 -22.85 -7.93
N ALA A 509 7.14 -23.40 -8.74
CA ALA A 509 7.11 -24.80 -9.19
C ALA A 509 7.14 -25.81 -8.02
N GLU A 510 7.76 -25.45 -6.90
CA GLU A 510 7.89 -26.29 -5.70
C GLU A 510 6.54 -26.61 -5.02
N VAL A 511 5.51 -25.80 -5.28
CA VAL A 511 4.18 -26.00 -4.72
C VAL A 511 3.14 -26.50 -5.73
N LEU A 512 3.52 -26.58 -7.01
CA LEU A 512 2.64 -27.04 -8.08
C LEU A 512 2.71 -28.55 -8.28
N ASP A 513 1.67 -29.10 -8.92
CA ASP A 513 1.68 -30.48 -9.40
C ASP A 513 2.80 -30.67 -10.43
N PRO A 514 3.69 -31.66 -10.25
CA PRO A 514 4.83 -31.87 -11.15
C PRO A 514 4.45 -32.09 -12.63
N SER A 515 3.23 -32.59 -12.90
CA SER A 515 2.74 -32.79 -14.26
C SER A 515 2.51 -31.48 -15.00
N LEU A 516 2.21 -30.42 -14.27
CA LEU A 516 2.02 -29.06 -14.82
C LEU A 516 3.37 -28.37 -15.06
N VAL A 517 4.34 -28.58 -14.20
CA VAL A 517 5.67 -27.92 -14.28
C VAL A 517 6.41 -28.28 -15.58
N ALA A 518 6.21 -29.48 -16.10
CA ALA A 518 6.87 -29.96 -17.32
C ALA A 518 6.36 -29.33 -18.64
N SER A 519 5.27 -28.56 -18.62
CA SER A 519 4.47 -28.24 -19.82
C SER A 519 4.59 -26.81 -20.36
N THR A 520 5.32 -25.90 -19.72
CA THR A 520 5.31 -24.48 -20.10
C THR A 520 6.58 -24.01 -20.79
N GLY A 521 6.40 -23.46 -22.00
CA GLY A 521 7.40 -22.69 -22.71
C GLY A 521 7.44 -21.22 -22.21
N GLN A 522 8.62 -20.58 -22.25
CA GLN A 522 8.71 -19.13 -22.08
C GLN A 522 8.17 -18.44 -23.36
N ALA A 523 7.31 -17.44 -23.18
CA ALA A 523 6.95 -16.55 -24.27
C ALA A 523 8.03 -15.48 -24.47
N ALA A 524 8.24 -15.09 -25.72
CA ALA A 524 8.89 -13.82 -25.99
C ALA A 524 8.09 -12.69 -25.30
N SER A 525 8.79 -11.75 -24.67
CA SER A 525 8.17 -10.55 -24.11
C SER A 525 7.26 -9.94 -25.16
N GLY A 526 5.99 -9.85 -24.88
CA GLY A 526 5.12 -8.94 -25.60
C GLY A 526 5.55 -7.56 -25.18
N GLY A 527 6.57 -7.03 -25.86
CA GLY A 527 6.95 -5.65 -25.67
C GLY A 527 5.78 -4.78 -26.05
N SER A 528 4.90 -4.49 -25.12
CA SER A 528 4.33 -3.17 -25.12
C SER A 528 5.52 -2.29 -24.69
N ASP A 529 6.23 -1.74 -25.68
CA ASP A 529 6.76 -0.41 -25.50
C ASP A 529 5.54 0.37 -24.99
N GLY A 530 5.44 0.47 -23.65
CA GLY A 530 4.48 1.35 -23.02
C GLY A 530 4.84 2.74 -23.48
N SER A 531 4.43 3.06 -24.70
CA SER A 531 4.36 4.43 -25.13
C SER A 531 3.66 5.15 -24.00
N PRO A 532 4.22 6.27 -23.50
CA PRO A 532 3.52 7.07 -22.52
C PRO A 532 2.12 7.23 -23.07
N GLY A 533 1.16 6.50 -22.47
CA GLY A 533 -0.23 6.78 -22.76
C GLY A 533 -0.34 8.27 -22.51
N ASP A 534 -0.85 8.97 -23.52
CA ASP A 534 -1.16 10.38 -23.49
C ASP A 534 -1.40 10.80 -22.04
N ASP A 535 -0.82 11.92 -21.57
CA ASP A 535 -0.81 12.42 -20.18
C ASP A 535 -2.18 12.59 -19.50
N GLY A 536 -3.20 11.90 -19.98
CA GLY A 536 -4.54 11.77 -19.43
C GLY A 536 -4.55 10.99 -18.10
N GLY A 537 -3.74 11.42 -17.13
CA GLY A 537 -3.94 11.15 -15.72
C GLY A 537 -5.31 11.68 -15.26
N TYR A 538 -5.55 11.63 -13.97
CA TYR A 538 -6.71 12.29 -13.39
C TYR A 538 -6.79 13.76 -13.82
N THR A 539 -8.00 14.27 -14.04
CA THR A 539 -8.20 15.72 -14.15
C THR A 539 -7.74 16.40 -12.85
N PRO A 540 -7.44 17.71 -12.85
CA PRO A 540 -7.05 18.40 -11.60
C PRO A 540 -8.07 18.23 -10.48
N GLU A 541 -9.37 18.17 -10.80
CA GLU A 541 -10.46 17.94 -9.85
C GLU A 541 -10.45 16.52 -9.30
N GLU A 542 -10.25 15.51 -10.16
CA GLU A 542 -10.12 14.11 -9.76
C GLU A 542 -8.85 13.88 -8.93
N GLN A 543 -7.73 14.47 -9.33
CA GLN A 543 -6.49 14.39 -8.57
C GLN A 543 -6.69 14.93 -7.15
N ALA A 544 -7.29 16.12 -7.00
CA ALA A 544 -7.57 16.70 -5.69
C ALA A 544 -8.50 15.81 -4.85
N LEU A 545 -9.50 15.17 -5.48
CA LEU A 545 -10.41 14.23 -4.81
C LEU A 545 -9.67 12.99 -4.32
N ILE A 546 -8.75 12.44 -5.12
CA ILE A 546 -8.00 11.24 -4.77
C ILE A 546 -6.92 11.54 -3.74
N GLU A 547 -6.20 12.66 -3.85
CA GLU A 547 -5.28 13.13 -2.80
C GLU A 547 -6.02 13.27 -1.46
N GLN A 548 -7.23 13.86 -1.49
CA GLN A 548 -8.09 13.96 -0.32
C GLN A 548 -8.42 12.58 0.26
N ARG A 549 -8.78 11.62 -0.58
CA ARG A 549 -9.11 10.25 -0.17
C ARG A 549 -7.90 9.52 0.40
N LEU A 550 -6.74 9.62 -0.23
CA LEU A 550 -5.49 9.05 0.26
C LEU A 550 -5.12 9.63 1.64
N ALA A 551 -5.34 10.94 1.83
CA ALA A 551 -5.18 11.59 3.12
C ALA A 551 -6.21 11.08 4.16
N ASP A 552 -7.48 10.90 3.77
CA ASP A 552 -8.52 10.34 4.64
C ASP A 552 -8.23 8.89 5.04
N LEU A 553 -7.55 8.15 4.18
CA LEU A 553 -7.12 6.77 4.43
C LEU A 553 -5.81 6.67 5.22
N GLY A 554 -5.09 7.79 5.41
CA GLY A 554 -3.83 7.84 6.17
C GLY A 554 -2.58 7.49 5.35
N TYR A 555 -2.69 7.50 4.02
CA TYR A 555 -1.55 7.28 3.12
C TYR A 555 -0.81 8.59 2.78
N LEU A 556 -1.45 9.75 2.94
CA LEU A 556 -0.85 11.09 2.75
C LEU A 556 -0.88 11.93 4.01
#